data_a60c34f5ef3698e2565a2a26a3267206
#
_entry.id   a60c34f5ef3698e2565a2a26a3267206
#
_cell.length_a   1.000
_cell.length_b   1.000
_cell.length_c   1.000
_cell.angle_alpha   90.00
_cell.angle_beta   90.00
_cell.angle_gamma   90.00
#
_symmetry.space_group_name_H-M   'P 1'
#
loop_
_entity.id
_entity.type
_entity.pdbx_description
1 polymer ?
#
loop_
_entity_poly.entity_id
_entity_poly.type
_entity_poly.pdbx_seq_one_letter_code
_entity_poly.pdbx_strand_id
1 'polypeptide(L)'
;MILQTHDLWRKFGGVAAVAGVDFELEEGELRCLIGANGAGKSTFFKMLTGQLKPSSGRITLFDEDVTGRSPHEINRRGVGIKTQVPNLFNSLSVRENLYIAARRVQPQAEADRNADAMLEEIRMTEQAHEPVGNLSHGHRQWVELGMILINQPRLVLLDEPAAGMTAGEIERTVALLERLRGKQTFIIVEHDMHFIRRIAEKVTVFHRGQILAEDTMENVLKNQAVRDAYLGKYGST
;
A
#
# COMPACT_ATOMS: atom_id res chain seq x y z
N MET A 1 9.06 -16.31 3.02
CA MET A 1 8.88 -15.03 2.25
C MET A 1 7.46 -14.98 1.70
N ILE A 2 6.82 -13.80 1.66
CA ILE A 2 5.49 -13.65 1.06
C ILE A 2 5.58 -13.05 -0.35
N LEU A 3 6.55 -12.17 -0.58
CA LEU A 3 6.84 -11.51 -1.85
C LEU A 3 8.34 -11.41 -2.07
N GLN A 4 8.79 -11.71 -3.30
CA GLN A 4 10.18 -11.54 -3.71
C GLN A 4 10.23 -10.95 -5.12
N THR A 5 11.23 -10.12 -5.38
CA THR A 5 11.60 -9.73 -6.76
C THR A 5 13.07 -10.09 -7.00
N HIS A 6 13.37 -10.52 -8.21
CA HIS A 6 14.72 -10.84 -8.62
C HIS A 6 15.08 -10.14 -9.92
N ASP A 7 16.17 -9.35 -9.88
CA ASP A 7 16.70 -8.55 -10.98
C ASP A 7 15.59 -7.81 -11.76
N LEU A 8 14.70 -7.13 -11.01
CA LEU A 8 13.50 -6.54 -11.58
C LEU A 8 13.81 -5.22 -12.28
N TRP A 9 13.45 -5.14 -13.57
CA TRP A 9 13.67 -3.95 -14.39
C TRP A 9 12.40 -3.39 -15.00
N ARG A 10 12.36 -2.07 -15.10
CA ARG A 10 11.39 -1.37 -15.95
C ARG A 10 12.05 -0.20 -16.66
N LYS A 11 12.04 -0.26 -17.99
CA LYS A 11 12.58 0.79 -18.88
C LYS A 11 11.44 1.47 -19.62
N PHE A 12 11.55 2.78 -19.78
CA PHE A 12 10.69 3.60 -20.63
C PHE A 12 11.60 4.32 -21.62
N GLY A 13 11.59 3.88 -22.89
CA GLY A 13 12.59 4.34 -23.86
C GLY A 13 14.02 4.09 -23.34
N GLY A 14 14.81 5.16 -23.25
CA GLY A 14 16.19 5.10 -22.76
C GLY A 14 16.35 5.18 -21.22
N VAL A 15 15.27 5.38 -20.46
CA VAL A 15 15.33 5.59 -19.02
C VAL A 15 14.94 4.33 -18.27
N ALA A 16 15.80 3.83 -17.37
CA ALA A 16 15.48 2.77 -16.45
C ALA A 16 14.83 3.37 -15.18
N ALA A 17 13.50 3.26 -15.09
CA ALA A 17 12.76 3.73 -13.94
C ALA A 17 12.86 2.77 -12.72
N VAL A 18 13.10 1.48 -12.98
CA VAL A 18 13.52 0.46 -12.01
C VAL A 18 14.66 -0.32 -12.64
N ALA A 19 15.75 -0.53 -11.91
CA ALA A 19 17.05 -0.96 -12.46
C ALA A 19 17.68 -2.05 -11.59
N GLY A 20 17.28 -3.32 -11.83
CA GLY A 20 17.84 -4.48 -11.14
C GLY A 20 17.45 -4.53 -9.66
N VAL A 21 16.16 -4.44 -9.34
CA VAL A 21 15.70 -4.44 -7.94
C VAL A 21 15.47 -5.87 -7.47
N ASP A 22 16.29 -6.29 -6.49
CA ASP A 22 16.05 -7.44 -5.63
C ASP A 22 15.38 -6.95 -4.35
N PHE A 23 14.23 -7.53 -3.99
CA PHE A 23 13.43 -7.14 -2.84
C PHE A 23 12.79 -8.35 -2.20
N GLU A 24 12.79 -8.39 -0.89
CA GLU A 24 12.20 -9.48 -0.11
C GLU A 24 11.31 -8.93 1.00
N LEU A 25 10.15 -9.58 1.19
CA LEU A 25 9.17 -9.24 2.21
C LEU A 25 8.77 -10.49 2.98
N GLU A 26 8.88 -10.42 4.31
CA GLU A 26 8.44 -11.46 5.21
C GLU A 26 6.92 -11.41 5.42
N GLU A 27 6.30 -12.55 5.73
CA GLU A 27 4.89 -12.57 6.12
C GLU A 27 4.70 -11.89 7.49
N GLY A 28 3.68 -11.04 7.59
CA GLY A 28 3.39 -10.24 8.79
C GLY A 28 4.18 -8.94 8.89
N GLU A 29 5.13 -8.69 8.00
CA GLU A 29 5.95 -7.48 8.00
C GLU A 29 5.17 -6.25 7.48
N LEU A 30 5.44 -5.07 8.07
CA LEU A 30 5.00 -3.79 7.55
C LEU A 30 6.22 -3.03 7.01
N ARG A 31 6.31 -2.95 5.67
CA ARG A 31 7.39 -2.30 4.93
C ARG A 31 6.94 -0.98 4.33
N CYS A 32 7.67 0.09 4.60
CA CYS A 32 7.47 1.36 3.91
C CYS A 32 8.49 1.54 2.79
N LEU A 33 8.02 1.95 1.61
CA LEU A 33 8.86 2.34 0.48
C LEU A 33 8.95 3.87 0.44
N ILE A 34 10.14 4.40 0.62
CA ILE A 34 10.40 5.83 0.59
C ILE A 34 11.39 6.20 -0.51
N GLY A 35 11.49 7.48 -0.84
CA GLY A 35 12.40 7.96 -1.88
C GLY A 35 11.90 9.25 -2.50
N ALA A 36 12.78 10.04 -3.10
CA ALA A 36 12.41 11.26 -3.81
C ALA A 36 11.41 11.00 -4.94
N ASN A 37 10.74 12.06 -5.41
CA ASN A 37 9.91 11.95 -6.61
C ASN A 37 10.77 11.52 -7.80
N GLY A 38 10.27 10.56 -8.58
CA GLY A 38 11.02 9.95 -9.68
C GLY A 38 12.05 8.89 -9.27
N ALA A 39 12.16 8.53 -7.98
CA ALA A 39 13.09 7.49 -7.52
C ALA A 39 12.76 6.06 -7.99
N GLY A 40 11.56 5.82 -8.54
CA GLY A 40 11.14 4.51 -9.04
C GLY A 40 10.07 3.81 -8.21
N LYS A 41 9.69 4.33 -7.02
CA LYS A 41 8.72 3.73 -6.09
C LYS A 41 7.38 3.37 -6.74
N SER A 42 6.72 4.34 -7.35
CA SER A 42 5.41 4.13 -7.98
C SER A 42 5.51 3.19 -9.18
N THR A 43 6.65 3.16 -9.91
CA THR A 43 6.90 2.20 -10.98
C THR A 43 7.04 0.79 -10.41
N PHE A 44 7.82 0.63 -9.35
CA PHE A 44 7.97 -0.63 -8.64
C PHE A 44 6.63 -1.12 -8.09
N PHE A 45 5.90 -0.27 -7.38
CA PHE A 45 4.55 -0.56 -6.88
C PHE A 45 3.59 -1.02 -7.98
N LYS A 46 3.57 -0.32 -9.12
CA LYS A 46 2.73 -0.69 -10.27
C LYS A 46 3.11 -2.04 -10.89
N MET A 47 4.38 -2.46 -10.80
CA MET A 47 4.79 -3.80 -11.21
C MET A 47 4.31 -4.86 -10.23
N LEU A 48 4.40 -4.62 -8.92
CA LEU A 48 3.90 -5.53 -7.89
C LEU A 48 2.38 -5.71 -7.96
N THR A 49 1.65 -4.64 -8.30
CA THR A 49 0.19 -4.67 -8.45
C THR A 49 -0.29 -5.18 -9.82
N GLY A 50 0.62 -5.49 -10.74
CA GLY A 50 0.30 -5.95 -12.10
C GLY A 50 -0.23 -4.86 -13.04
N GLN A 51 -0.26 -3.59 -12.62
CA GLN A 51 -0.64 -2.45 -13.46
C GLN A 51 0.40 -2.17 -14.54
N LEU A 52 1.63 -2.60 -14.32
CA LEU A 52 2.75 -2.40 -15.22
C LEU A 52 3.55 -3.70 -15.34
N LYS A 53 3.77 -4.16 -16.57
CA LYS A 53 4.62 -5.34 -16.80
C LYS A 53 6.10 -4.97 -16.64
N PRO A 54 6.93 -5.80 -15.97
CA PRO A 54 8.38 -5.64 -15.99
C PRO A 54 8.96 -5.69 -17.41
N SER A 55 10.10 -5.05 -17.62
CA SER A 55 10.89 -5.23 -18.84
C SER A 55 11.71 -6.52 -18.78
N SER A 56 12.20 -6.89 -17.60
CA SER A 56 12.88 -8.15 -17.27
C SER A 56 12.85 -8.38 -15.77
N GLY A 57 13.35 -9.53 -15.33
CA GLY A 57 13.34 -9.96 -13.93
C GLY A 57 12.07 -10.74 -13.57
N ARG A 58 11.94 -11.09 -12.30
CA ARG A 58 10.87 -11.96 -11.82
C ARG A 58 10.20 -11.37 -10.56
N ILE A 59 8.90 -11.63 -10.42
CA ILE A 59 8.11 -11.34 -9.21
C ILE A 59 7.50 -12.67 -8.74
N THR A 60 7.83 -13.07 -7.53
CA THR A 60 7.27 -14.25 -6.88
C THR A 60 6.37 -13.80 -5.73
N LEU A 61 5.14 -14.28 -5.68
CA LEU A 61 4.14 -13.98 -4.66
C LEU A 61 3.56 -15.30 -4.15
N PHE A 62 3.61 -15.55 -2.83
CA PHE A 62 3.15 -16.81 -2.24
C PHE A 62 3.77 -18.05 -2.91
N ASP A 63 5.06 -18.00 -3.19
CA ASP A 63 5.86 -19.02 -3.88
C ASP A 63 5.45 -19.29 -5.35
N GLU A 64 4.55 -18.46 -5.93
CA GLU A 64 4.14 -18.51 -7.35
C GLU A 64 4.77 -17.38 -8.16
N ASP A 65 5.20 -17.68 -9.41
CA ASP A 65 5.61 -16.65 -10.36
C ASP A 65 4.38 -15.87 -10.86
N VAL A 66 4.35 -14.58 -10.51
CA VAL A 66 3.28 -13.65 -10.93
C VAL A 66 3.77 -12.58 -11.89
N THR A 67 4.94 -12.75 -12.47
CA THR A 67 5.57 -11.78 -13.38
C THR A 67 4.65 -11.43 -14.55
N GLY A 68 4.28 -10.15 -14.64
CA GLY A 68 3.41 -9.63 -15.71
C GLY A 68 1.95 -10.08 -15.66
N ARG A 69 1.50 -10.69 -14.57
CA ARG A 69 0.09 -10.98 -14.32
C ARG A 69 -0.70 -9.67 -14.18
N SER A 70 -1.99 -9.73 -14.52
CA SER A 70 -2.90 -8.58 -14.40
C SER A 70 -3.26 -8.28 -12.95
N PRO A 71 -3.71 -7.04 -12.62
CA PRO A 71 -4.16 -6.69 -11.27
C PRO A 71 -5.25 -7.61 -10.73
N HIS A 72 -6.16 -8.06 -11.60
CA HIS A 72 -7.21 -8.97 -11.24
C HIS A 72 -6.68 -10.35 -10.80
N GLU A 73 -5.68 -10.89 -11.50
CA GLU A 73 -5.05 -12.18 -11.16
C GLU A 73 -4.28 -12.08 -9.85
N ILE A 74 -3.58 -10.96 -9.59
CA ILE A 74 -2.86 -10.69 -8.34
C ILE A 74 -3.83 -10.55 -7.18
N ASN A 75 -4.90 -9.77 -7.36
CA ASN A 75 -5.90 -9.56 -6.32
C ASN A 75 -6.63 -10.88 -5.93
N ARG A 76 -6.90 -11.78 -6.90
CA ARG A 76 -7.50 -13.10 -6.65
C ARG A 76 -6.62 -14.01 -5.77
N ARG A 77 -5.33 -13.74 -5.68
CA ARG A 77 -4.38 -14.48 -4.81
C ARG A 77 -4.37 -14.00 -3.36
N GLY A 78 -5.29 -13.11 -2.99
CA GLY A 78 -5.36 -12.57 -1.63
C GLY A 78 -4.50 -11.34 -1.41
N VAL A 79 -4.30 -10.53 -2.46
CA VAL A 79 -3.65 -9.23 -2.37
C VAL A 79 -4.70 -8.13 -2.37
N GLY A 80 -4.71 -7.31 -1.33
CA GLY A 80 -5.46 -6.06 -1.27
C GLY A 80 -4.66 -4.91 -1.87
N ILE A 81 -5.27 -4.12 -2.76
CA ILE A 81 -4.56 -3.05 -3.46
C ILE A 81 -5.33 -1.75 -3.33
N LYS A 82 -4.69 -0.72 -2.75
CA LYS A 82 -5.13 0.68 -2.78
C LYS A 82 -4.22 1.47 -3.70
N THR A 83 -4.80 2.08 -4.72
CA THR A 83 -4.11 2.97 -5.63
C THR A 83 -4.40 4.43 -5.31
N GLN A 84 -3.67 5.37 -5.95
CA GLN A 84 -3.89 6.82 -5.75
C GLN A 84 -5.30 7.28 -6.14
N VAL A 85 -5.93 6.63 -7.13
CA VAL A 85 -7.31 6.94 -7.53
C VAL A 85 -8.26 6.06 -6.72
N PRO A 86 -9.14 6.64 -5.88
CA PRO A 86 -10.09 5.87 -5.08
C PRO A 86 -11.03 5.04 -5.96
N ASN A 87 -11.23 3.78 -5.58
CA ASN A 87 -12.11 2.84 -6.28
C ASN A 87 -13.39 2.63 -5.47
N LEU A 88 -14.26 3.65 -5.45
CA LEU A 88 -15.48 3.73 -4.64
C LEU A 88 -16.73 3.93 -5.52
N PHE A 89 -17.83 3.34 -5.11
CA PHE A 89 -19.15 3.56 -5.71
C PHE A 89 -19.80 4.77 -5.04
N ASN A 90 -19.59 5.96 -5.60
CA ASN A 90 -19.97 7.24 -4.99
C ASN A 90 -21.46 7.39 -4.70
N SER A 91 -22.34 6.79 -5.51
CA SER A 91 -23.80 6.82 -5.35
C SER A 91 -24.33 5.82 -4.31
N LEU A 92 -23.50 4.88 -3.88
CA LEU A 92 -23.86 3.89 -2.87
C LEU A 92 -23.43 4.36 -1.49
N SER A 93 -24.10 3.87 -0.46
CA SER A 93 -23.75 4.11 0.94
C SER A 93 -22.42 3.46 1.32
N VAL A 94 -21.85 3.88 2.46
CA VAL A 94 -20.64 3.27 3.03
C VAL A 94 -20.85 1.76 3.20
N ARG A 95 -21.96 1.35 3.82
CA ARG A 95 -22.28 -0.07 4.06
C ARG A 95 -22.38 -0.86 2.76
N GLU A 96 -23.03 -0.31 1.74
CA GLU A 96 -23.16 -0.98 0.42
C GLU A 96 -21.81 -1.16 -0.27
N ASN A 97 -20.90 -0.17 -0.19
CA ASN A 97 -19.55 -0.30 -0.70
C ASN A 97 -18.79 -1.46 -0.02
N LEU A 98 -18.86 -1.54 1.31
CA LEU A 98 -18.24 -2.63 2.08
C LEU A 98 -18.89 -3.98 1.74
N TYR A 99 -20.22 -4.03 1.67
CA TYR A 99 -20.95 -5.23 1.32
C TYR A 99 -20.57 -5.77 -0.07
N ILE A 100 -20.52 -4.91 -1.10
CA ILE A 100 -20.11 -5.31 -2.45
C ILE A 100 -18.69 -5.86 -2.47
N ALA A 101 -17.77 -5.23 -1.73
CA ALA A 101 -16.40 -5.71 -1.62
C ALA A 101 -16.35 -7.11 -0.98
N ALA A 102 -17.12 -7.36 0.09
CA ALA A 102 -17.23 -8.67 0.74
C ALA A 102 -17.85 -9.72 -0.19
N ARG A 103 -18.95 -9.36 -0.87
CA ARG A 103 -19.69 -10.26 -1.77
C ARG A 103 -18.87 -10.83 -2.92
N ARG A 104 -17.74 -10.22 -3.23
CA ARG A 104 -16.83 -10.73 -4.26
C ARG A 104 -16.33 -12.14 -3.97
N VAL A 105 -16.15 -12.50 -2.70
CA VAL A 105 -15.60 -13.80 -2.28
C VAL A 105 -16.41 -14.50 -1.18
N GLN A 106 -17.35 -13.79 -0.53
CA GLN A 106 -18.13 -14.30 0.61
C GLN A 106 -19.59 -14.57 0.24
N PRO A 107 -20.25 -15.56 0.86
CA PRO A 107 -21.69 -15.74 0.79
C PRO A 107 -22.44 -14.53 1.35
N GLN A 108 -23.71 -14.34 0.94
CA GLN A 108 -24.51 -13.16 1.31
C GLN A 108 -24.55 -12.90 2.82
N ALA A 109 -24.97 -13.90 3.60
CA ALA A 109 -25.12 -13.75 5.05
C ALA A 109 -23.81 -13.43 5.79
N GLU A 110 -22.68 -13.87 5.25
CA GLU A 110 -21.34 -13.56 5.78
C GLU A 110 -20.93 -12.13 5.39
N ALA A 111 -21.15 -11.77 4.14
CA ALA A 111 -20.87 -10.43 3.65
C ALA A 111 -21.65 -9.34 4.40
N ASP A 112 -22.91 -9.60 4.75
CA ASP A 112 -23.73 -8.70 5.56
C ASP A 112 -23.12 -8.48 6.94
N ARG A 113 -22.78 -9.57 7.64
CA ARG A 113 -22.15 -9.48 8.97
C ARG A 113 -20.78 -8.79 8.93
N ASN A 114 -19.96 -9.12 7.92
CA ASN A 114 -18.62 -8.55 7.81
C ASN A 114 -18.66 -7.08 7.38
N ALA A 115 -19.67 -6.64 6.63
CA ALA A 115 -19.88 -5.23 6.34
C ALA A 115 -20.17 -4.43 7.61
N ASP A 116 -21.03 -4.94 8.49
CA ASP A 116 -21.34 -4.29 9.77
C ASP A 116 -20.12 -4.29 10.71
N ALA A 117 -19.39 -5.40 10.83
CA ALA A 117 -18.16 -5.47 11.61
C ALA A 117 -17.07 -4.52 11.08
N MET A 118 -16.94 -4.39 9.75
CA MET A 118 -15.97 -3.49 9.13
C MET A 118 -16.33 -2.03 9.36
N LEU A 119 -17.62 -1.65 9.38
CA LEU A 119 -18.06 -0.30 9.77
C LEU A 119 -17.57 0.07 11.17
N GLU A 120 -17.65 -0.84 12.12
CA GLU A 120 -17.11 -0.65 13.48
C GLU A 120 -15.59 -0.52 13.46
N GLU A 121 -14.90 -1.41 12.71
CA GLU A 121 -13.44 -1.44 12.61
C GLU A 121 -12.87 -0.12 12.07
N ILE A 122 -13.47 0.44 10.99
CA ILE A 122 -13.08 1.72 10.41
C ILE A 122 -13.75 2.93 11.08
N ARG A 123 -14.58 2.71 12.12
CA ARG A 123 -15.32 3.75 12.88
C ARG A 123 -16.20 4.63 12.00
N MET A 124 -16.96 4.01 11.11
CA MET A 124 -17.87 4.68 10.17
C MET A 124 -19.34 4.25 10.36
N THR A 125 -19.68 3.74 11.54
CA THR A 125 -21.04 3.24 11.86
C THR A 125 -22.11 4.34 11.74
N GLU A 126 -21.79 5.56 12.17
CA GLU A 126 -22.72 6.70 12.07
C GLU A 126 -23.00 7.10 10.62
N GLN A 127 -22.01 6.92 9.71
CA GLN A 127 -22.12 7.23 8.29
C GLN A 127 -22.54 6.02 7.44
N ALA A 128 -22.94 4.90 8.06
CA ALA A 128 -23.21 3.63 7.36
C ALA A 128 -24.15 3.77 6.15
N HIS A 129 -25.15 4.63 6.26
CA HIS A 129 -26.17 4.85 5.22
C HIS A 129 -25.92 6.10 4.37
N GLU A 130 -24.85 6.85 4.62
CA GLU A 130 -24.50 8.04 3.85
C GLU A 130 -23.87 7.63 2.51
N PRO A 131 -24.28 8.23 1.37
CA PRO A 131 -23.61 8.05 0.10
C PRO A 131 -22.13 8.46 0.19
N VAL A 132 -21.23 7.59 -0.29
CA VAL A 132 -19.78 7.83 -0.21
C VAL A 132 -19.34 9.11 -0.91
N GLY A 133 -20.09 9.52 -1.95
CA GLY A 133 -19.84 10.79 -2.66
C GLY A 133 -19.97 12.04 -1.79
N ASN A 134 -20.71 11.99 -0.67
CA ASN A 134 -20.93 13.11 0.25
C ASN A 134 -19.85 13.21 1.34
N LEU A 135 -19.03 12.16 1.49
CA LEU A 135 -18.04 12.08 2.55
C LEU A 135 -16.82 12.99 2.29
N SER A 136 -16.16 13.41 3.37
CA SER A 136 -14.85 14.05 3.31
C SER A 136 -13.82 13.14 2.64
N HIS A 137 -12.73 13.70 2.16
CA HIS A 137 -11.66 12.95 1.53
C HIS A 137 -11.11 11.85 2.47
N GLY A 138 -10.82 12.16 3.72
CA GLY A 138 -10.32 11.20 4.71
C GLY A 138 -11.30 10.06 5.00
N HIS A 139 -12.61 10.36 5.14
CA HIS A 139 -13.62 9.32 5.30
C HIS A 139 -13.68 8.39 4.09
N ARG A 140 -13.59 8.92 2.88
CA ARG A 140 -13.53 8.11 1.65
C ARG A 140 -12.31 7.18 1.63
N GLN A 141 -11.16 7.65 2.10
CA GLN A 141 -9.95 6.82 2.25
C GLN A 141 -10.18 5.65 3.21
N TRP A 142 -10.90 5.88 4.32
CA TRP A 142 -11.23 4.80 5.27
C TRP A 142 -12.22 3.80 4.71
N VAL A 143 -13.23 4.24 3.95
CA VAL A 143 -14.14 3.32 3.27
C VAL A 143 -13.38 2.45 2.27
N GLU A 144 -12.46 3.04 1.48
CA GLU A 144 -11.62 2.29 0.54
C GLU A 144 -10.73 1.27 1.27
N LEU A 145 -10.10 1.69 2.37
CA LEU A 145 -9.29 0.79 3.19
C LEU A 145 -10.14 -0.35 3.77
N GLY A 146 -11.34 -0.06 4.26
CA GLY A 146 -12.30 -1.06 4.72
C GLY A 146 -12.69 -2.06 3.62
N MET A 147 -12.95 -1.60 2.40
CA MET A 147 -13.25 -2.47 1.24
C MET A 147 -12.08 -3.41 0.89
N ILE A 148 -10.85 -2.98 1.12
CA ILE A 148 -9.67 -3.80 0.90
C ILE A 148 -9.54 -4.85 2.02
N LEU A 149 -9.67 -4.42 3.27
CA LEU A 149 -9.43 -5.25 4.45
C LEU A 149 -10.54 -6.27 4.73
N ILE A 150 -11.78 -6.03 4.28
CA ILE A 150 -12.95 -6.86 4.59
C ILE A 150 -12.81 -8.33 4.14
N ASN A 151 -11.97 -8.58 3.15
CA ASN A 151 -11.65 -9.92 2.66
C ASN A 151 -10.38 -10.52 3.27
N GLN A 152 -9.83 -9.89 4.31
CA GLN A 152 -8.67 -10.34 5.06
C GLN A 152 -7.48 -10.75 4.15
N PRO A 153 -7.01 -9.87 3.26
CA PRO A 153 -5.91 -10.19 2.35
C PRO A 153 -4.64 -10.51 3.13
N ARG A 154 -3.84 -11.46 2.65
CA ARG A 154 -2.54 -11.80 3.25
C ARG A 154 -1.50 -10.70 3.02
N LEU A 155 -1.57 -10.01 1.89
CA LEU A 155 -0.71 -8.88 1.53
C LEU A 155 -1.57 -7.68 1.15
N VAL A 156 -1.25 -6.52 1.69
CA VAL A 156 -1.91 -5.24 1.41
C VAL A 156 -0.89 -4.26 0.83
N LEU A 157 -1.17 -3.76 -0.36
CA LEU A 157 -0.35 -2.78 -1.08
C LEU A 157 -1.08 -1.43 -1.05
N LEU A 158 -0.50 -0.43 -0.37
CA LEU A 158 -1.10 0.90 -0.21
C LEU A 158 -0.21 1.97 -0.86
N ASP A 159 -0.77 2.76 -1.76
CA ASP A 159 -0.09 3.91 -2.38
C ASP A 159 -0.66 5.20 -1.78
N GLU A 160 0.15 5.89 -0.99
CA GLU A 160 -0.14 7.14 -0.27
C GLU A 160 -1.45 7.09 0.53
N PRO A 161 -1.60 6.15 1.49
CA PRO A 161 -2.86 5.99 2.23
C PRO A 161 -3.21 7.17 3.13
N ALA A 162 -2.25 8.00 3.52
CA ALA A 162 -2.46 9.17 4.38
C ALA A 162 -2.64 10.48 3.60
N ALA A 163 -2.56 10.46 2.27
CA ALA A 163 -2.62 11.67 1.45
C ALA A 163 -3.94 12.43 1.65
N GLY A 164 -3.84 13.74 1.96
CA GLY A 164 -4.99 14.61 2.14
C GLY A 164 -5.80 14.39 3.42
N MET A 165 -5.30 13.57 4.35
CA MET A 165 -5.89 13.36 5.66
C MET A 165 -5.50 14.48 6.64
N THR A 166 -6.41 14.81 7.56
CA THR A 166 -6.12 15.62 8.74
C THR A 166 -5.25 14.83 9.75
N ALA A 167 -4.61 15.53 10.68
CA ALA A 167 -3.80 14.87 11.72
C ALA A 167 -4.59 13.82 12.52
N GLY A 168 -5.87 14.12 12.85
CA GLY A 168 -6.73 13.16 13.55
C GLY A 168 -7.09 11.92 12.72
N GLU A 169 -7.25 12.08 11.41
CA GLU A 169 -7.48 10.97 10.47
C GLU A 169 -6.23 10.11 10.31
N ILE A 170 -5.05 10.73 10.25
CA ILE A 170 -3.76 10.03 10.24
C ILE A 170 -3.60 9.16 11.48
N GLU A 171 -3.87 9.71 12.69
CA GLU A 171 -3.79 8.96 13.95
C GLU A 171 -4.71 7.72 13.96
N ARG A 172 -5.93 7.85 13.43
CA ARG A 172 -6.86 6.71 13.31
C ARG A 172 -6.34 5.66 12.32
N THR A 173 -5.76 6.09 11.20
CA THR A 173 -5.17 5.19 10.20
C THR A 173 -3.97 4.44 10.79
N VAL A 174 -3.09 5.12 11.53
CA VAL A 174 -1.99 4.51 12.26
C VAL A 174 -2.51 3.45 13.24
N ALA A 175 -3.49 3.80 14.07
CA ALA A 175 -4.07 2.88 15.05
C ALA A 175 -4.71 1.63 14.38
N LEU A 176 -5.32 1.78 13.21
CA LEU A 176 -5.85 0.66 12.44
C LEU A 176 -4.73 -0.26 11.95
N LEU A 177 -3.69 0.30 11.33
CA LEU A 177 -2.54 -0.46 10.81
C LEU A 177 -1.78 -1.17 11.94
N GLU A 178 -1.61 -0.53 13.10
CA GLU A 178 -0.99 -1.16 14.28
C GLU A 178 -1.78 -2.37 14.80
N ARG A 179 -3.12 -2.34 14.78
CA ARG A 179 -3.94 -3.49 15.17
C ARG A 179 -3.84 -4.66 14.19
N LEU A 180 -3.51 -4.38 12.93
CA LEU A 180 -3.37 -5.38 11.88
C LEU A 180 -1.93 -5.89 11.74
N ARG A 181 -0.98 -5.26 12.42
CA ARG A 181 0.43 -5.65 12.43
C ARG A 181 0.59 -7.11 12.87
N GLY A 182 1.43 -7.86 12.16
CA GLY A 182 1.66 -9.28 12.39
C GLY A 182 0.51 -10.21 11.96
N LYS A 183 -0.69 -9.66 11.68
CA LYS A 183 -1.83 -10.42 11.15
C LYS A 183 -1.89 -10.37 9.63
N GLN A 184 -1.48 -9.26 9.07
CA GLN A 184 -1.41 -9.00 7.63
C GLN A 184 -0.05 -8.41 7.29
N THR A 185 0.37 -8.60 6.05
CA THR A 185 1.61 -8.04 5.52
C THR A 185 1.30 -6.76 4.75
N PHE A 186 2.14 -5.74 4.88
CA PHE A 186 1.91 -4.44 4.24
C PHE A 186 3.12 -3.98 3.45
N ILE A 187 2.87 -3.45 2.25
CA ILE A 187 3.79 -2.53 1.57
C ILE A 187 3.08 -1.19 1.44
N ILE A 188 3.69 -0.14 1.95
CA ILE A 188 3.13 1.22 1.94
C ILE A 188 4.11 2.15 1.26
N VAL A 189 3.70 2.76 0.14
CA VAL A 189 4.44 3.86 -0.47
C VAL A 189 3.98 5.15 0.20
N GLU A 190 4.89 5.87 0.82
CA GLU A 190 4.58 7.11 1.53
C GLU A 190 5.74 8.09 1.49
N HIS A 191 5.41 9.37 1.70
CA HIS A 191 6.38 10.45 1.79
C HIS A 191 6.24 11.26 3.08
N ASP A 192 5.16 11.09 3.85
CA ASP A 192 4.99 11.69 5.17
C ASP A 192 5.84 10.94 6.20
N MET A 193 6.95 11.59 6.60
CA MET A 193 7.91 11.02 7.54
C MET A 193 7.34 10.82 8.95
N HIS A 194 6.31 11.62 9.34
CA HIS A 194 5.66 11.46 10.63
C HIS A 194 4.83 10.17 10.66
N PHE A 195 4.05 9.95 9.61
CA PHE A 195 3.28 8.72 9.43
C PHE A 195 4.19 7.49 9.38
N ILE A 196 5.26 7.52 8.55
CA ILE A 196 6.18 6.40 8.36
C ILE A 196 6.85 6.01 9.69
N ARG A 197 7.33 6.97 10.48
CA ARG A 197 7.96 6.72 11.79
C ARG A 197 7.06 5.98 12.78
N ARG A 198 5.75 6.13 12.65
CA ARG A 198 4.76 5.52 13.53
C ARG A 198 4.48 4.07 13.17
N ILE A 199 4.48 3.74 11.88
CA ILE A 199 4.02 2.43 11.39
C ILE A 199 5.14 1.51 10.92
N ALA A 200 6.25 2.05 10.36
CA ALA A 200 7.24 1.24 9.68
C ALA A 200 8.09 0.41 10.65
N GLU A 201 8.17 -0.90 10.41
CA GLU A 201 9.16 -1.79 11.03
C GLU A 201 10.48 -1.68 10.26
N LYS A 202 10.40 -1.80 8.94
CA LYS A 202 11.50 -1.60 8.01
C LYS A 202 11.12 -0.58 6.93
N VAL A 203 12.14 0.09 6.44
CA VAL A 203 12.02 1.08 5.39
C VAL A 203 12.97 0.71 4.26
N THR A 204 12.44 0.67 3.03
CA THR A 204 13.23 0.52 1.81
C THR A 204 13.34 1.88 1.13
N VAL A 205 14.55 2.36 0.96
CA VAL A 205 14.85 3.65 0.34
C VAL A 205 15.16 3.46 -1.14
N PHE A 206 14.31 4.02 -2.00
CA PHE A 206 14.54 4.05 -3.44
C PHE A 206 15.33 5.30 -3.85
N HIS A 207 16.31 5.11 -4.72
CA HIS A 207 17.08 6.18 -5.35
C HIS A 207 17.44 5.80 -6.78
N ARG A 208 17.05 6.62 -7.77
CA ARG A 208 17.36 6.42 -9.20
C ARG A 208 17.04 5.01 -9.72
N GLY A 209 15.90 4.48 -9.33
CA GLY A 209 15.42 3.17 -9.78
C GLY A 209 16.02 1.97 -9.05
N GLN A 210 16.82 2.17 -8.04
CA GLN A 210 17.47 1.12 -7.24
C GLN A 210 17.13 1.24 -5.75
N ILE A 211 17.32 0.16 -4.99
CA ILE A 211 17.28 0.20 -3.54
C ILE A 211 18.63 0.72 -3.05
N LEU A 212 18.59 1.84 -2.34
CA LEU A 212 19.77 2.48 -1.74
C LEU A 212 20.08 1.93 -0.35
N ALA A 213 19.04 1.65 0.43
CA ALA A 213 19.15 1.11 1.78
C ALA A 213 17.86 0.41 2.20
N GLU A 214 18.00 -0.60 3.05
CA GLU A 214 16.87 -1.26 3.73
C GLU A 214 17.26 -1.49 5.19
N ASP A 215 16.52 -0.87 6.11
CA ASP A 215 16.76 -1.02 7.55
C ASP A 215 15.57 -0.43 8.34
N THR A 216 15.66 -0.45 9.66
CA THR A 216 14.76 0.31 10.52
C THR A 216 14.83 1.79 10.18
N MET A 217 13.76 2.53 10.48
CA MET A 217 13.71 3.97 10.22
C MET A 217 14.88 4.73 10.90
N GLU A 218 15.26 4.31 12.10
CA GLU A 218 16.36 4.93 12.85
C GLU A 218 17.71 4.76 12.12
N ASN A 219 18.01 3.57 11.63
CA ASN A 219 19.26 3.27 10.92
C ASN A 219 19.29 3.95 9.55
N VAL A 220 18.17 3.96 8.84
CA VAL A 220 18.04 4.66 7.54
C VAL A 220 18.36 6.14 7.68
N LEU A 221 17.89 6.81 8.75
CA LEU A 221 18.18 8.23 9.00
C LEU A 221 19.65 8.51 9.35
N LYS A 222 20.37 7.51 9.88
CA LYS A 222 21.81 7.59 10.18
C LYS A 222 22.68 7.27 8.96
N ASN A 223 22.12 6.64 7.93
CA ASN A 223 22.86 6.23 6.73
C ASN A 223 23.30 7.45 5.92
N GLN A 224 24.63 7.61 5.74
CA GLN A 224 25.19 8.77 5.04
C GLN A 224 24.72 8.83 3.58
N ALA A 225 24.68 7.72 2.85
CA ALA A 225 24.22 7.69 1.46
C ALA A 225 22.75 8.12 1.32
N VAL A 226 21.89 7.75 2.28
CA VAL A 226 20.50 8.21 2.34
C VAL A 226 20.44 9.71 2.63
N ARG A 227 21.24 10.20 3.57
CA ARG A 227 21.31 11.63 3.90
C ARG A 227 21.75 12.45 2.69
N ASP A 228 22.77 12.02 1.98
CA ASP A 228 23.26 12.71 0.79
C ASP A 228 22.25 12.70 -0.35
N ALA A 229 21.55 11.59 -0.55
CA ALA A 229 20.53 11.45 -1.59
C ALA A 229 19.23 12.24 -1.30
N TYR A 230 18.84 12.35 -0.02
CA TYR A 230 17.61 12.95 0.43
C TYR A 230 17.75 14.37 0.97
N LEU A 231 18.80 14.62 1.76
CA LEU A 231 19.02 15.86 2.50
C LEU A 231 20.03 16.78 1.81
N GLY A 232 20.83 16.29 0.87
CA GLY A 232 21.73 17.13 0.08
C GLY A 232 21.05 18.24 -0.72
N LYS A 233 19.71 18.21 -0.84
CA LYS A 233 18.88 19.31 -1.37
C LYS A 233 18.35 20.26 -0.30
N TYR A 234 18.47 19.95 0.98
CA TYR A 234 17.95 20.76 2.10
C TYR A 234 19.03 21.34 3.01
N GLY A 235 20.30 21.07 2.70
CA GLY A 235 21.46 21.52 3.50
C GLY A 235 22.20 22.75 2.95
N SER A 236 21.61 23.49 2.01
CA SER A 236 22.21 24.71 1.45
C SER A 236 21.17 25.84 1.51
N THR A 237 20.84 26.30 2.72
CA THR A 237 20.34 27.67 3.01
C THR A 237 20.76 28.03 4.41
#